data_5b1ff41b4b1c0c81124dc5cef91a177e
#
_entry.id   5b1ff41b4b1c0c81124dc5cef91a177e
#
_cell.length_a   1.000
_cell.length_b   1.000
_cell.length_c   1.000
_cell.angle_alpha   90.00
_cell.angle_beta   90.00
_cell.angle_gamma   90.00
#
_symmetry.space_group_name_H-M   'P 1'
#
loop_
_entity.id
_entity.type
_entity.pdbx_description
1 polymer ?
#
loop_
_entity_poly.entity_id
_entity_poly.type
_entity_poly.pdbx_seq_one_letter_code
_entity_poly.pdbx_strand_id
1 'polypeptide(L)'
;TVSLSGREQIYVPPLLEGIALAELGEFSAESSRPAPVHKPLRMHRHYAFAALFLLPLLVWHGWRVDWWPAPRLLPPPETWSGAGMLDNVLVRIYGQWYRLATALTLHAGLTHLCGNLAFGAIFLPLLARLTGIGRALWLTVAGGILGNGLTVLFRPRLVTSMGFSTALFAAVGALAGFMALQHSQRGKAILPIAAGIAILAMLGTEGERTDYAAHIAGLCSGMALGAWEAWRLGKNWPALPQLLAGALAVAVPVLAWYWAFAVL
;
A
#
# COMPACT_ATOMS: atom_id res chain seq x y z
N THR A 1 18.52 -17.02 41.39
CA THR A 1 18.12 -18.42 41.12
C THR A 1 19.30 -19.34 41.42
N VAL A 2 19.11 -20.28 42.33
CA VAL A 2 20.10 -21.32 42.62
C VAL A 2 19.50 -22.66 42.21
N SER A 3 20.10 -23.36 41.27
CA SER A 3 19.67 -24.69 40.87
C SER A 3 20.39 -25.73 41.77
N LEU A 4 19.64 -26.33 42.63
CA LEU A 4 20.07 -27.52 43.39
C LEU A 4 19.12 -28.64 42.99
N SER A 5 19.59 -29.65 42.26
CA SER A 5 18.81 -30.82 41.82
C SER A 5 17.88 -30.66 40.59
N GLY A 6 18.21 -29.79 39.64
CA GLY A 6 17.43 -29.67 38.37
C GLY A 6 16.06 -28.98 38.51
N ARG A 7 15.76 -28.38 39.70
CA ARG A 7 14.61 -27.53 39.94
C ARG A 7 15.08 -26.12 40.22
N GLU A 8 14.53 -25.16 39.50
CA GLU A 8 14.78 -23.75 39.78
C GLU A 8 14.03 -23.33 41.04
N GLN A 9 14.74 -22.71 42.00
CA GLN A 9 14.13 -22.14 43.22
C GLN A 9 14.24 -20.61 43.14
N ILE A 10 13.12 -19.94 43.36
CA ILE A 10 13.04 -18.49 43.40
C ILE A 10 12.96 -18.08 44.87
N TYR A 11 13.96 -17.32 45.34
CA TYR A 11 13.96 -16.74 46.67
C TYR A 11 13.38 -15.33 46.68
N VAL A 12 12.38 -15.09 47.49
CA VAL A 12 11.75 -13.79 47.64
C VAL A 12 11.78 -13.38 49.15
N PRO A 13 11.93 -12.10 49.48
CA PRO A 13 11.77 -11.61 50.83
C PRO A 13 10.37 -11.97 51.38
N PRO A 14 10.24 -12.33 52.69
CA PRO A 14 8.94 -12.75 53.23
C PRO A 14 7.80 -11.77 53.03
N LEU A 15 8.09 -10.46 53.02
CA LEU A 15 7.11 -9.39 52.75
C LEU A 15 6.53 -9.42 51.33
N LEU A 16 7.22 -10.05 50.36
CA LEU A 16 6.81 -10.13 48.95
C LEU A 16 6.30 -11.51 48.54
N GLU A 17 6.28 -12.49 49.51
CA GLU A 17 5.89 -13.86 49.20
C GLU A 17 4.47 -13.97 48.61
N GLY A 18 3.50 -13.25 49.20
CA GLY A 18 2.11 -13.24 48.71
C GLY A 18 1.99 -12.67 47.27
N ILE A 19 2.74 -11.62 46.96
CA ILE A 19 2.78 -11.02 45.63
C ILE A 19 3.44 -11.97 44.62
N ALA A 20 4.56 -12.57 45.02
CA ALA A 20 5.28 -13.51 44.15
C ALA A 20 4.47 -14.77 43.84
N LEU A 21 3.73 -15.29 44.82
CA LEU A 21 2.83 -16.44 44.61
C LEU A 21 1.65 -16.08 43.70
N ALA A 22 1.08 -14.89 43.84
CA ALA A 22 0.01 -14.41 42.96
C ALA A 22 0.52 -14.29 41.51
N GLU A 23 1.64 -13.64 41.30
CA GLU A 23 2.31 -13.49 40.00
C GLU A 23 2.65 -14.84 39.35
N LEU A 24 3.19 -15.78 40.15
CA LEU A 24 3.47 -17.14 39.66
C LEU A 24 2.18 -17.89 39.30
N GLY A 25 1.12 -17.68 40.07
CA GLY A 25 -0.20 -18.24 39.78
C GLY A 25 -0.77 -17.71 38.46
N GLU A 26 -0.70 -16.39 38.24
CA GLU A 26 -1.12 -15.76 36.99
C GLU A 26 -0.26 -16.22 35.81
N PHE A 27 1.05 -16.26 35.95
CA PHE A 27 1.98 -16.76 34.95
C PHE A 27 1.71 -18.24 34.60
N SER A 28 1.45 -19.07 35.62
CA SER A 28 1.11 -20.48 35.42
C SER A 28 -0.21 -20.65 34.69
N ALA A 29 -1.22 -19.85 35.04
CA ALA A 29 -2.53 -19.83 34.37
C ALA A 29 -2.41 -19.34 32.92
N GLU A 30 -1.59 -18.32 32.65
CA GLU A 30 -1.33 -17.80 31.34
C GLU A 30 -0.53 -18.80 30.48
N SER A 31 0.49 -19.45 31.05
CA SER A 31 1.30 -20.47 30.38
C SER A 31 0.52 -21.76 30.08
N SER A 32 -0.51 -22.05 30.91
CA SER A 32 -1.39 -23.21 30.72
C SER A 32 -2.50 -22.96 29.67
N ARG A 33 -2.70 -21.71 29.27
CA ARG A 33 -3.64 -21.43 28.17
C ARG A 33 -3.07 -22.02 26.88
N PRO A 34 -3.82 -22.85 26.14
CA PRO A 34 -3.36 -23.34 24.87
C PRO A 34 -2.97 -22.14 24.00
N ALA A 35 -1.74 -22.17 23.49
CA ALA A 35 -1.27 -21.12 22.59
C ALA A 35 -2.31 -20.95 21.48
N PRO A 36 -2.76 -19.73 21.17
CA PRO A 36 -3.74 -19.55 20.13
C PRO A 36 -3.22 -20.20 18.85
N VAL A 37 -3.98 -21.18 18.33
CA VAL A 37 -3.65 -21.89 17.10
C VAL A 37 -3.69 -20.89 15.96
N HIS A 38 -2.55 -20.26 15.70
CA HIS A 38 -2.40 -19.35 14.58
C HIS A 38 -2.40 -20.17 13.29
N LYS A 39 -3.48 -20.06 12.52
CA LYS A 39 -3.48 -20.62 11.15
C LYS A 39 -2.28 -20.01 10.41
N PRO A 40 -1.37 -20.85 9.86
CA PRO A 40 -0.23 -20.32 9.13
C PRO A 40 -0.72 -19.47 7.95
N LEU A 41 -0.15 -18.29 7.79
CA LEU A 41 -0.43 -17.43 6.64
C LEU A 41 -0.07 -18.18 5.36
N ARG A 42 -1.04 -18.33 4.47
CA ARG A 42 -0.80 -18.94 3.16
C ARG A 42 0.02 -17.97 2.31
N MET A 43 1.30 -18.26 2.12
CA MET A 43 2.16 -17.48 1.23
C MET A 43 1.91 -17.86 -0.23
N HIS A 44 1.72 -16.85 -1.08
CA HIS A 44 1.51 -17.07 -2.52
C HIS A 44 2.85 -17.28 -3.23
N ARG A 45 2.99 -18.34 -4.05
CA ARG A 45 4.26 -18.74 -4.67
C ARG A 45 4.74 -17.80 -5.78
N HIS A 46 3.83 -17.30 -6.59
CA HIS A 46 4.15 -16.51 -7.80
C HIS A 46 4.12 -14.99 -7.55
N TYR A 47 4.30 -14.57 -6.31
CA TYR A 47 4.16 -13.17 -5.90
C TYR A 47 5.07 -12.20 -6.66
N ALA A 48 6.26 -12.65 -7.12
CA ALA A 48 7.20 -11.81 -7.84
C ALA A 48 6.64 -11.26 -9.16
N PHE A 49 5.73 -11.99 -9.81
CA PHE A 49 5.07 -11.52 -11.03
C PHE A 49 4.20 -10.28 -10.83
N ALA A 50 3.87 -9.89 -9.58
CA ALA A 50 3.19 -8.64 -9.31
C ALA A 50 3.98 -7.42 -9.81
N ALA A 51 5.31 -7.50 -9.87
CA ALA A 51 6.15 -6.44 -10.42
C ALA A 51 5.90 -6.16 -11.91
N LEU A 52 5.43 -7.14 -12.69
CA LEU A 52 5.13 -6.96 -14.12
C LEU A 52 4.00 -5.94 -14.35
N PHE A 53 3.17 -5.68 -13.34
CA PHE A 53 2.15 -4.63 -13.38
C PHE A 53 2.73 -3.23 -13.59
N LEU A 54 4.01 -3.03 -13.32
CA LEU A 54 4.70 -1.75 -13.50
C LEU A 54 5.11 -1.49 -14.96
N LEU A 55 5.22 -2.53 -15.79
CA LEU A 55 5.65 -2.39 -17.20
C LEU A 55 4.75 -1.45 -18.02
N PRO A 56 3.42 -1.47 -17.90
CA PRO A 56 2.55 -0.50 -18.55
C PRO A 56 2.90 0.95 -18.25
N LEU A 57 3.39 1.27 -17.03
CA LEU A 57 3.79 2.64 -16.66
C LEU A 57 5.00 3.10 -17.48
N LEU A 58 5.96 2.19 -17.70
CA LEU A 58 7.13 2.47 -18.55
C LEU A 58 6.71 2.71 -20.00
N VAL A 59 5.85 1.84 -20.55
CA VAL A 59 5.35 1.96 -21.93
C VAL A 59 4.56 3.26 -22.09
N TRP A 60 3.66 3.56 -21.16
CA TRP A 60 2.85 4.77 -21.16
C TRP A 60 3.69 6.04 -21.11
N HIS A 61 4.70 6.05 -20.24
CA HIS A 61 5.63 7.17 -20.16
C HIS A 61 6.43 7.35 -21.45
N GLY A 62 6.93 6.24 -22.02
CA GLY A 62 7.70 6.27 -23.27
C GLY A 62 6.90 6.82 -24.46
N TRP A 63 5.61 6.49 -24.58
CA TRP A 63 4.72 7.12 -25.55
C TRP A 63 4.57 8.63 -25.29
N ARG A 64 4.42 9.03 -24.04
CA ARG A 64 4.20 10.43 -23.67
C ARG A 64 5.42 11.33 -23.92
N VAL A 65 6.63 10.79 -23.87
CA VAL A 65 7.89 11.53 -24.07
C VAL A 65 8.62 11.16 -25.37
N ASP A 66 7.90 10.55 -26.33
CA ASP A 66 8.38 10.21 -27.67
C ASP A 66 9.62 9.30 -27.71
N TRP A 67 9.80 8.40 -26.73
CA TRP A 67 10.81 7.34 -26.84
C TRP A 67 10.50 6.37 -27.99
N TRP A 68 9.25 6.15 -28.25
CA TRP A 68 8.68 5.41 -29.38
C TRP A 68 7.29 5.96 -29.74
N PRO A 69 6.83 5.77 -30.99
CA PRO A 69 5.58 6.34 -31.45
C PRO A 69 4.38 5.79 -30.70
N ALA A 70 3.51 6.69 -30.24
CA ALA A 70 2.25 6.32 -29.63
C ALA A 70 1.27 5.71 -30.67
N PRO A 71 0.35 4.81 -30.24
CA PRO A 71 -0.68 4.28 -31.12
C PRO A 71 -1.54 5.41 -31.75
N ARG A 72 -1.76 5.36 -33.06
CA ARG A 72 -2.53 6.38 -33.81
C ARG A 72 -3.99 6.55 -33.34
N LEU A 73 -4.52 5.58 -32.61
CA LEU A 73 -5.88 5.62 -32.05
C LEU A 73 -5.98 6.50 -30.79
N LEU A 74 -4.85 6.86 -30.19
CA LEU A 74 -4.81 7.72 -29.00
C LEU A 74 -4.66 9.19 -29.41
N PRO A 75 -5.18 10.14 -28.61
CA PRO A 75 -4.91 11.55 -28.78
C PRO A 75 -3.41 11.86 -28.73
N PRO A 76 -2.96 13.03 -29.24
CA PRO A 76 -1.56 13.42 -29.21
C PRO A 76 -0.97 13.37 -27.80
N PRO A 77 0.23 12.77 -27.58
CA PRO A 77 0.80 12.53 -26.26
C PRO A 77 1.03 13.79 -25.41
N GLU A 78 1.24 14.95 -26.02
CA GLU A 78 1.37 16.24 -25.36
C GLU A 78 0.11 16.65 -24.59
N THR A 79 -1.07 16.16 -24.97
CA THR A 79 -2.34 16.44 -24.31
C THR A 79 -2.55 15.62 -23.03
N TRP A 80 -1.84 14.48 -22.86
CA TRP A 80 -2.14 13.51 -21.82
C TRP A 80 -1.91 14.04 -20.42
N SER A 81 -0.88 14.86 -20.21
CA SER A 81 -0.64 15.47 -18.89
C SER A 81 -1.80 16.37 -18.48
N GLY A 82 -2.28 17.23 -19.37
CA GLY A 82 -3.44 18.08 -19.13
C GLY A 82 -4.74 17.29 -18.91
N ALA A 83 -4.92 16.21 -19.70
CA ALA A 83 -6.11 15.37 -19.62
C ALA A 83 -6.16 14.54 -18.33
N GLY A 84 -5.01 14.06 -17.83
CA GLY A 84 -4.99 13.00 -16.82
C GLY A 84 -4.34 13.35 -15.48
N MET A 85 -3.59 14.47 -15.34
CA MET A 85 -3.04 14.84 -14.03
C MET A 85 -4.13 15.11 -13.01
N LEU A 86 -3.86 14.84 -11.75
CA LEU A 86 -4.72 15.26 -10.65
C LEU A 86 -4.76 16.79 -10.63
N ASP A 87 -5.96 17.33 -10.62
CA ASP A 87 -6.23 18.75 -10.44
C ASP A 87 -7.47 18.84 -9.56
N ASN A 88 -7.31 19.37 -8.35
CA ASN A 88 -8.39 19.40 -7.37
C ASN A 88 -9.55 20.32 -7.76
N VAL A 89 -9.30 21.36 -8.56
CA VAL A 89 -10.35 22.26 -9.09
C VAL A 89 -11.18 21.51 -10.13
N LEU A 90 -10.50 20.85 -11.10
CA LEU A 90 -11.18 20.09 -12.14
C LEU A 90 -12.00 18.93 -11.56
N VAL A 91 -11.48 18.26 -10.52
CA VAL A 91 -12.23 17.20 -9.84
C VAL A 91 -13.42 17.75 -9.08
N ARG A 92 -13.25 18.80 -8.25
CA ARG A 92 -14.29 19.26 -7.33
C ARG A 92 -15.38 20.09 -8.01
N ILE A 93 -15.01 20.93 -8.98
CA ILE A 93 -15.92 21.87 -9.63
C ILE A 93 -16.51 21.29 -10.92
N TYR A 94 -15.68 20.60 -11.71
CA TYR A 94 -16.09 20.07 -13.01
C TYR A 94 -16.38 18.57 -13.00
N GLY A 95 -16.28 17.89 -11.84
CA GLY A 95 -16.64 16.49 -11.68
C GLY A 95 -15.71 15.51 -12.42
N GLN A 96 -14.45 15.90 -12.71
CA GLN A 96 -13.50 15.06 -13.46
C GLN A 96 -12.85 14.01 -12.56
N TRP A 97 -13.67 13.15 -11.92
CA TRP A 97 -13.23 12.14 -10.94
C TRP A 97 -12.29 11.07 -11.50
N TYR A 98 -12.31 10.85 -12.82
CA TYR A 98 -11.37 9.95 -13.50
C TYR A 98 -9.90 10.32 -13.24
N ARG A 99 -9.62 11.60 -12.96
CA ARG A 99 -8.27 12.10 -12.64
C ARG A 99 -7.66 11.45 -11.39
N LEU A 100 -8.48 10.93 -10.48
CA LEU A 100 -7.99 10.20 -9.33
C LEU A 100 -7.22 8.93 -9.73
N ALA A 101 -7.61 8.30 -10.85
CA ALA A 101 -6.99 7.09 -11.35
C ALA A 101 -5.94 7.39 -12.43
N THR A 102 -6.23 8.29 -13.39
CA THR A 102 -5.31 8.60 -14.49
C THR A 102 -4.01 9.21 -14.00
N ALA A 103 -4.05 10.05 -12.96
CA ALA A 103 -2.87 10.67 -12.37
C ALA A 103 -1.85 9.65 -11.86
N LEU A 104 -2.30 8.46 -11.41
CA LEU A 104 -1.42 7.38 -10.95
C LEU A 104 -0.55 6.79 -12.06
N THR A 105 -0.92 6.98 -13.32
CA THR A 105 -0.20 6.40 -14.46
C THR A 105 0.77 7.38 -15.13
N LEU A 106 0.69 8.65 -14.79
CA LEU A 106 1.53 9.72 -15.32
C LEU A 106 2.77 9.94 -14.45
N HIS A 107 3.86 10.41 -15.04
CA HIS A 107 5.10 10.74 -14.32
C HIS A 107 5.71 12.02 -14.87
N ALA A 108 6.16 12.91 -13.98
CA ALA A 108 6.74 14.21 -14.36
C ALA A 108 8.05 14.06 -15.16
N GLY A 109 8.84 13.04 -14.88
CA GLY A 109 10.10 12.77 -15.56
C GLY A 109 10.65 11.38 -15.27
N LEU A 110 11.78 11.06 -15.89
CA LEU A 110 12.41 9.73 -15.85
C LEU A 110 12.83 9.34 -14.42
N THR A 111 13.45 10.23 -13.65
CA THR A 111 13.87 9.95 -12.28
C THR A 111 12.68 9.56 -11.41
N HIS A 112 11.57 10.30 -11.52
CA HIS A 112 10.32 10.01 -10.81
C HIS A 112 9.75 8.64 -11.21
N LEU A 113 9.74 8.32 -12.52
CA LEU A 113 9.32 7.00 -12.99
C LEU A 113 10.23 5.90 -12.43
N CYS A 114 11.56 6.03 -12.56
CA CYS A 114 12.52 5.04 -12.09
C CYS A 114 12.39 4.76 -10.59
N GLY A 115 12.22 5.80 -9.76
CA GLY A 115 11.97 5.65 -8.33
C GLY A 115 10.69 4.83 -8.05
N ASN A 116 9.60 5.15 -8.73
CA ASN A 116 8.34 4.40 -8.60
C ASN A 116 8.46 2.94 -9.07
N LEU A 117 9.17 2.68 -10.17
CA LEU A 117 9.41 1.32 -10.66
C LEU A 117 10.28 0.51 -9.69
N ALA A 118 11.37 1.10 -9.18
CA ALA A 118 12.29 0.43 -8.26
C ALA A 118 11.61 0.03 -6.95
N PHE A 119 10.94 0.99 -6.29
CA PHE A 119 10.23 0.70 -5.05
C PHE A 119 8.98 -0.15 -5.26
N GLY A 120 8.26 0.06 -6.37
CA GLY A 120 7.13 -0.77 -6.76
C GLY A 120 7.51 -2.23 -6.97
N ALA A 121 8.68 -2.49 -7.60
CA ALA A 121 9.21 -3.83 -7.79
C ALA A 121 9.56 -4.56 -6.48
N ILE A 122 9.69 -3.83 -5.38
CA ILE A 122 9.89 -4.40 -4.04
C ILE A 122 8.55 -4.59 -3.32
N PHE A 123 7.75 -3.53 -3.20
CA PHE A 123 6.57 -3.54 -2.32
C PHE A 123 5.37 -4.27 -2.90
N LEU A 124 5.16 -4.25 -4.22
CA LEU A 124 4.09 -5.02 -4.86
C LEU A 124 4.27 -6.54 -4.65
N PRO A 125 5.45 -7.14 -4.91
CA PRO A 125 5.69 -8.54 -4.57
C PRO A 125 5.52 -8.86 -3.09
N LEU A 126 6.00 -8.01 -2.18
CA LEU A 126 5.85 -8.23 -0.74
C LEU A 126 4.38 -8.27 -0.33
N LEU A 127 3.56 -7.34 -0.82
CA LEU A 127 2.12 -7.35 -0.58
C LEU A 127 1.45 -8.56 -1.25
N ALA A 128 1.83 -8.90 -2.49
CA ALA A 128 1.29 -10.03 -3.22
C ALA A 128 1.63 -11.38 -2.56
N ARG A 129 2.77 -11.49 -1.90
CA ARG A 129 3.14 -12.66 -1.12
C ARG A 129 2.13 -12.98 -0.02
N LEU A 130 1.54 -11.95 0.60
CA LEU A 130 0.58 -12.07 1.70
C LEU A 130 -0.86 -12.17 1.21
N THR A 131 -1.23 -11.41 0.18
CA THR A 131 -2.63 -11.25 -0.24
C THR A 131 -2.97 -11.94 -1.57
N GLY A 132 -1.95 -12.36 -2.34
CA GLY A 132 -2.06 -12.80 -3.72
C GLY A 132 -1.98 -11.65 -4.70
N ILE A 133 -1.59 -11.95 -5.96
CA ILE A 133 -1.26 -10.92 -6.97
C ILE A 133 -2.45 -9.99 -7.23
N GLY A 134 -3.61 -10.54 -7.60
CA GLY A 134 -4.76 -9.72 -7.97
C GLY A 134 -5.20 -8.77 -6.86
N ARG A 135 -5.31 -9.26 -5.62
CA ARG A 135 -5.67 -8.41 -4.48
C ARG A 135 -4.60 -7.39 -4.13
N ALA A 136 -3.31 -7.75 -4.23
CA ALA A 136 -2.22 -6.80 -4.03
C ALA A 136 -2.33 -5.63 -5.01
N LEU A 137 -2.53 -5.91 -6.29
CA LEU A 137 -2.69 -4.90 -7.33
C LEU A 137 -3.92 -4.03 -7.06
N TRP A 138 -5.05 -4.66 -6.70
CA TRP A 138 -6.28 -3.93 -6.38
C TRP A 138 -6.13 -3.02 -5.15
N LEU A 139 -5.54 -3.53 -4.06
CA LEU A 139 -5.29 -2.74 -2.84
C LEU A 139 -4.39 -1.54 -3.14
N THR A 140 -3.40 -1.72 -4.01
CA THR A 140 -2.48 -0.67 -4.44
C THR A 140 -3.20 0.42 -5.23
N VAL A 141 -3.94 0.03 -6.28
CA VAL A 141 -4.66 0.99 -7.15
C VAL A 141 -5.81 1.66 -6.41
N ALA A 142 -6.64 0.89 -5.72
CA ALA A 142 -7.76 1.43 -4.95
C ALA A 142 -7.27 2.37 -3.82
N GLY A 143 -6.21 1.98 -3.11
CA GLY A 143 -5.60 2.81 -2.08
C GLY A 143 -5.00 4.09 -2.64
N GLY A 144 -4.39 4.04 -3.83
CA GLY A 144 -3.90 5.22 -4.54
C GLY A 144 -5.03 6.17 -4.96
N ILE A 145 -6.11 5.63 -5.53
CA ILE A 145 -7.31 6.40 -5.91
C ILE A 145 -7.94 7.07 -4.68
N LEU A 146 -8.11 6.33 -3.57
CA LEU A 146 -8.60 6.87 -2.31
C LEU A 146 -7.66 7.94 -1.75
N GLY A 147 -6.34 7.74 -1.82
CA GLY A 147 -5.33 8.72 -1.41
C GLY A 147 -5.42 10.01 -2.19
N ASN A 148 -5.53 9.93 -3.52
CA ASN A 148 -5.78 11.08 -4.37
C ASN A 148 -7.13 11.77 -4.02
N GLY A 149 -8.19 10.98 -3.76
CA GLY A 149 -9.49 11.49 -3.33
C GLY A 149 -9.40 12.26 -2.01
N LEU A 150 -8.72 11.71 -1.00
CA LEU A 150 -8.48 12.40 0.27
C LEU A 150 -7.69 13.70 0.06
N THR A 151 -6.68 13.68 -0.80
CA THR A 151 -5.90 14.88 -1.14
C THR A 151 -6.81 15.96 -1.73
N VAL A 152 -7.68 15.60 -2.67
CA VAL A 152 -8.65 16.52 -3.27
C VAL A 152 -9.62 17.09 -2.22
N LEU A 153 -10.09 16.24 -1.30
CA LEU A 153 -11.08 16.66 -0.29
C LEU A 153 -10.48 17.60 0.77
N PHE A 154 -9.26 17.33 1.23
CA PHE A 154 -8.69 18.04 2.38
C PHE A 154 -7.72 19.17 2.02
N ARG A 155 -7.33 19.33 0.74
CA ARG A 155 -6.50 20.46 0.31
C ARG A 155 -7.32 21.52 -0.40
N PRO A 156 -7.55 22.70 0.22
CA PRO A 156 -8.37 23.78 -0.38
C PRO A 156 -7.64 24.55 -1.48
N ARG A 157 -6.29 24.52 -1.49
CA ARG A 157 -5.48 25.25 -2.48
C ARG A 157 -5.41 24.48 -3.79
N LEU A 158 -5.20 25.20 -4.91
CA LEU A 158 -4.91 24.56 -6.19
C LEU A 158 -3.72 23.62 -6.06
N VAL A 159 -3.96 22.37 -6.37
CA VAL A 159 -2.96 21.31 -6.36
C VAL A 159 -3.08 20.52 -7.64
N THR A 160 -1.95 20.41 -8.33
CA THR A 160 -1.79 19.49 -9.43
C THR A 160 -0.72 18.46 -9.07
N SER A 161 -0.99 17.19 -9.30
CA SER A 161 -0.01 16.13 -9.09
C SER A 161 -0.15 14.99 -10.07
N MET A 162 0.92 14.23 -10.28
CA MET A 162 0.96 13.05 -11.12
C MET A 162 2.07 12.11 -10.62
N GLY A 163 1.80 10.82 -10.60
CA GLY A 163 2.76 9.79 -10.23
C GLY A 163 2.12 8.56 -9.62
N PHE A 164 2.73 7.41 -9.86
CA PHE A 164 2.34 6.15 -9.22
C PHE A 164 2.64 6.16 -7.71
N SER A 165 3.37 7.15 -7.22
CA SER A 165 3.84 7.22 -5.84
C SER A 165 2.72 7.15 -4.80
N THR A 166 1.57 7.81 -5.02
CA THR A 166 0.41 7.69 -4.11
C THR A 166 -0.06 6.24 -3.98
N ALA A 167 -0.11 5.49 -5.09
CA ALA A 167 -0.44 4.07 -5.08
C ALA A 167 0.69 3.21 -4.47
N LEU A 168 1.94 3.57 -4.69
CA LEU A 168 3.08 2.92 -4.05
C LEU A 168 3.03 3.07 -2.52
N PHE A 169 2.77 4.29 -2.02
CA PHE A 169 2.56 4.51 -0.59
C PHE A 169 1.34 3.75 -0.07
N ALA A 170 0.29 3.60 -0.89
CA ALA A 170 -0.85 2.75 -0.52
C ALA A 170 -0.44 1.26 -0.44
N ALA A 171 0.43 0.76 -1.32
CA ALA A 171 0.95 -0.61 -1.21
C ALA A 171 1.76 -0.81 0.09
N VAL A 172 2.61 0.15 0.45
CA VAL A 172 3.38 0.15 1.71
C VAL A 172 2.43 0.19 2.90
N GLY A 173 1.43 1.07 2.87
CA GLY A 173 0.39 1.16 3.90
C GLY A 173 -0.41 -0.13 4.03
N ALA A 174 -0.83 -0.73 2.90
CA ALA A 174 -1.58 -1.98 2.90
C ALA A 174 -0.77 -3.13 3.49
N LEU A 175 0.53 -3.20 3.19
CA LEU A 175 1.44 -4.17 3.80
C LEU A 175 1.52 -3.97 5.32
N ALA A 176 1.71 -2.73 5.78
CA ALA A 176 1.78 -2.40 7.20
C ALA A 176 0.47 -2.72 7.93
N GLY A 177 -0.67 -2.27 7.40
CA GLY A 177 -1.99 -2.50 7.98
C GLY A 177 -2.36 -3.98 8.04
N PHE A 178 -2.03 -4.73 6.98
CA PHE A 178 -2.22 -6.19 6.96
C PHE A 178 -1.38 -6.87 8.06
N MET A 179 -0.09 -6.54 8.14
CA MET A 179 0.83 -7.14 9.11
C MET A 179 0.48 -6.78 10.55
N ALA A 180 -0.02 -5.57 10.82
CA ALA A 180 -0.39 -5.10 12.15
C ALA A 180 -1.54 -5.92 12.77
N LEU A 181 -2.47 -6.42 11.97
CA LEU A 181 -3.59 -7.24 12.44
C LEU A 181 -3.29 -8.75 12.41
N GLN A 182 -2.20 -9.18 11.79
CA GLN A 182 -1.77 -10.57 11.83
C GLN A 182 -0.85 -10.81 13.03
N HIS A 183 -1.29 -11.61 14.00
CA HIS A 183 -0.58 -11.87 15.25
C HIS A 183 0.89 -12.26 15.05
N SER A 184 1.17 -13.15 14.07
CA SER A 184 2.53 -13.59 13.75
C SER A 184 3.42 -12.52 13.10
N GLN A 185 2.86 -11.38 12.71
CA GLN A 185 3.55 -10.33 11.95
C GLN A 185 3.54 -8.96 12.63
N ARG A 186 2.84 -8.80 13.78
CA ARG A 186 2.68 -7.50 14.46
C ARG A 186 3.99 -6.76 14.68
N GLY A 187 5.00 -7.44 15.21
CA GLY A 187 6.32 -6.82 15.47
C GLY A 187 7.05 -6.38 14.20
N LYS A 188 6.66 -6.91 13.03
CA LYS A 188 7.26 -6.57 11.73
C LYS A 188 6.50 -5.47 11.00
N ALA A 189 5.33 -5.07 11.46
CA ALA A 189 4.52 -4.02 10.80
C ALA A 189 5.22 -2.65 10.77
N ILE A 190 6.16 -2.41 11.69
CA ILE A 190 6.97 -1.20 11.71
C ILE A 190 7.91 -1.09 10.50
N LEU A 191 8.36 -2.21 9.95
CA LEU A 191 9.33 -2.21 8.84
C LEU A 191 8.79 -1.54 7.57
N PRO A 192 7.58 -1.88 7.05
CA PRO A 192 7.02 -1.16 5.91
C PRO A 192 6.75 0.32 6.21
N ILE A 193 6.36 0.69 7.43
CA ILE A 193 6.17 2.08 7.82
C ILE A 193 7.51 2.82 7.77
N ALA A 194 8.55 2.28 8.38
CA ALA A 194 9.89 2.87 8.35
C ALA A 194 10.43 3.01 6.92
N ALA A 195 10.21 1.98 6.08
CA ALA A 195 10.57 2.04 4.67
C ALA A 195 9.79 3.13 3.93
N GLY A 196 8.49 3.28 4.20
CA GLY A 196 7.66 4.36 3.64
C GLY A 196 8.20 5.74 4.01
N ILE A 197 8.58 5.96 5.26
CA ILE A 197 9.19 7.21 5.73
C ILE A 197 10.53 7.45 5.02
N ALA A 198 11.37 6.42 4.88
CA ALA A 198 12.64 6.54 4.17
C ALA A 198 12.45 6.90 2.68
N ILE A 199 11.48 6.28 2.01
CA ILE A 199 11.13 6.61 0.62
C ILE A 199 10.64 8.07 0.54
N LEU A 200 9.79 8.50 1.48
CA LEU A 200 9.31 9.87 1.52
C LEU A 200 10.46 10.87 1.67
N ALA A 201 11.43 10.58 2.53
CA ALA A 201 12.62 11.40 2.70
C ALA A 201 13.49 11.42 1.44
N MET A 202 13.67 10.28 0.77
CA MET A 202 14.46 10.20 -0.47
C MET A 202 13.81 10.93 -1.65
N LEU A 203 12.52 10.72 -1.87
CA LEU A 203 11.78 11.36 -2.96
C LEU A 203 11.53 12.85 -2.69
N GLY A 204 11.55 13.27 -1.43
CA GLY A 204 11.38 14.65 -1.02
C GLY A 204 12.56 15.57 -1.35
N THR A 205 13.72 15.02 -1.70
CA THR A 205 14.90 15.81 -2.08
C THR A 205 14.88 16.31 -3.53
N GLU A 206 13.90 15.88 -4.34
CA GLU A 206 13.80 16.26 -5.76
C GLU A 206 13.09 17.62 -6.01
N GLY A 207 12.92 18.48 -4.96
CA GLY A 207 12.48 19.87 -5.09
C GLY A 207 11.00 20.11 -4.72
N GLU A 208 10.53 21.36 -4.94
CA GLU A 208 9.22 21.90 -4.49
C GLU A 208 7.97 21.21 -5.04
N ARG A 209 8.11 20.17 -5.87
CA ARG A 209 7.00 19.50 -6.59
C ARG A 209 6.53 18.20 -5.97
N THR A 210 7.11 17.75 -4.85
CA THR A 210 6.70 16.50 -4.20
C THR A 210 5.41 16.69 -3.42
N ASP A 211 4.36 15.96 -3.77
CA ASP A 211 3.07 16.01 -3.07
C ASP A 211 3.06 15.08 -1.84
N TYR A 212 3.70 15.54 -0.75
CA TYR A 212 3.74 14.81 0.53
C TYR A 212 2.36 14.45 1.06
N ALA A 213 1.37 15.33 0.86
CA ALA A 213 0.03 15.08 1.35
C ALA A 213 -0.63 13.90 0.62
N ALA A 214 -0.44 13.79 -0.69
CA ALA A 214 -0.92 12.65 -1.47
C ALA A 214 -0.22 11.34 -1.02
N HIS A 215 1.08 11.38 -0.72
CA HIS A 215 1.82 10.23 -0.23
C HIS A 215 1.30 9.75 1.14
N ILE A 216 1.11 10.67 2.09
CA ILE A 216 0.54 10.36 3.41
C ILE A 216 -0.90 9.84 3.27
N ALA A 217 -1.71 10.48 2.42
CA ALA A 217 -3.08 10.04 2.16
C ALA A 217 -3.11 8.63 1.55
N GLY A 218 -2.20 8.34 0.61
CA GLY A 218 -2.00 7.01 0.05
C GLY A 218 -1.63 5.98 1.11
N LEU A 219 -0.64 6.29 1.96
CA LEU A 219 -0.22 5.43 3.07
C LEU A 219 -1.39 5.11 4.01
N CYS A 220 -2.13 6.12 4.44
CA CYS A 220 -3.28 5.95 5.34
C CYS A 220 -4.40 5.13 4.68
N SER A 221 -4.75 5.43 3.43
CA SER A 221 -5.76 4.69 2.67
C SER A 221 -5.37 3.22 2.50
N GLY A 222 -4.12 2.98 2.13
CA GLY A 222 -3.57 1.63 2.01
C GLY A 222 -3.58 0.89 3.34
N MET A 223 -3.18 1.54 4.43
CA MET A 223 -3.18 0.95 5.77
C MET A 223 -4.59 0.50 6.19
N ALA A 224 -5.60 1.33 5.95
CA ALA A 224 -6.99 0.98 6.23
C ALA A 224 -7.45 -0.23 5.40
N LEU A 225 -7.15 -0.24 4.09
CA LEU A 225 -7.52 -1.35 3.20
C LEU A 225 -6.78 -2.64 3.54
N GLY A 226 -5.49 -2.58 3.88
CA GLY A 226 -4.70 -3.74 4.29
C GLY A 226 -5.16 -4.32 5.62
N ALA A 227 -5.48 -3.45 6.58
CA ALA A 227 -6.06 -3.85 7.86
C ALA A 227 -7.44 -4.50 7.67
N TRP A 228 -8.29 -3.94 6.82
CA TRP A 228 -9.56 -4.54 6.44
C TRP A 228 -9.39 -5.93 5.83
N GLU A 229 -8.45 -6.09 4.89
CA GLU A 229 -8.17 -7.40 4.26
C GLU A 229 -7.72 -8.44 5.29
N ALA A 230 -6.86 -8.07 6.24
CA ALA A 230 -6.41 -8.94 7.32
C ALA A 230 -7.55 -9.30 8.28
N TRP A 231 -8.37 -8.31 8.68
CA TRP A 231 -9.51 -8.51 9.55
C TRP A 231 -10.56 -9.44 8.93
N ARG A 232 -10.88 -9.20 7.66
CA ARG A 232 -11.80 -10.03 6.88
C ARG A 232 -11.31 -11.49 6.82
N LEU A 233 -10.02 -11.67 6.56
CA LEU A 233 -9.38 -13.01 6.54
C LEU A 233 -9.51 -13.70 7.91
N GLY A 234 -9.29 -12.98 9.00
CA GLY A 234 -9.46 -13.48 10.35
C GLY A 234 -10.88 -13.90 10.70
N LYS A 235 -11.89 -13.27 10.06
CA LYS A 235 -13.31 -13.62 10.21
C LYS A 235 -13.79 -14.71 9.23
N ASN A 236 -12.91 -15.22 8.36
CA ASN A 236 -13.24 -16.13 7.27
C ASN A 236 -14.31 -15.58 6.30
N TRP A 237 -14.40 -14.26 6.15
CA TRP A 237 -15.31 -13.63 5.19
C TRP A 237 -14.80 -13.82 3.76
N PRO A 238 -15.71 -13.89 2.76
CA PRO A 238 -15.32 -14.10 1.37
C PRO A 238 -14.40 -12.99 0.89
N ALA A 239 -13.35 -13.39 0.19
CA ALA A 239 -12.41 -12.47 -0.44
C ALA A 239 -12.86 -12.12 -1.86
N LEU A 240 -12.48 -10.93 -2.32
CA LEU A 240 -12.52 -10.63 -3.75
C LEU A 240 -11.66 -11.68 -4.49
N PRO A 241 -12.21 -12.41 -5.48
CA PRO A 241 -11.43 -13.38 -6.26
C PRO A 241 -10.20 -12.74 -6.89
N GLN A 242 -9.07 -13.46 -6.93
CA GLN A 242 -7.79 -12.92 -7.44
C GLN A 242 -7.92 -12.38 -8.86
N LEU A 243 -8.59 -13.12 -9.73
CA LEU A 243 -8.78 -12.72 -11.14
C LEU A 243 -9.60 -11.43 -11.24
N LEU A 244 -10.71 -11.34 -10.50
CA LEU A 244 -11.55 -10.15 -10.49
C LEU A 244 -10.81 -8.94 -9.91
N ALA A 245 -10.08 -9.12 -8.81
CA ALA A 245 -9.28 -8.06 -8.21
C ALA A 245 -8.20 -7.54 -9.18
N GLY A 246 -7.49 -8.45 -9.86
CA GLY A 246 -6.50 -8.09 -10.88
C GLY A 246 -7.14 -7.39 -12.08
N ALA A 247 -8.29 -7.89 -12.55
CA ALA A 247 -9.04 -7.26 -13.65
C ALA A 247 -9.48 -5.83 -13.29
N LEU A 248 -9.98 -5.60 -12.07
CA LEU A 248 -10.35 -4.26 -11.59
C LEU A 248 -9.14 -3.32 -11.49
N ALA A 249 -7.99 -3.82 -11.03
CA ALA A 249 -6.77 -3.03 -10.94
C ALA A 249 -6.29 -2.51 -12.31
N VAL A 250 -6.57 -3.24 -13.39
CA VAL A 250 -6.27 -2.83 -14.77
C VAL A 250 -7.41 -2.03 -15.37
N ALA A 251 -8.64 -2.52 -15.25
CA ALA A 251 -9.80 -1.92 -15.93
C ALA A 251 -10.10 -0.50 -15.44
N VAL A 252 -9.94 -0.21 -14.14
CA VAL A 252 -10.27 1.12 -13.59
C VAL A 252 -9.38 2.21 -14.21
N PRO A 253 -8.05 2.12 -14.24
CA PRO A 253 -7.22 3.10 -14.93
C PRO A 253 -7.50 3.19 -16.44
N VAL A 254 -7.74 2.05 -17.12
CA VAL A 254 -8.04 2.03 -18.56
C VAL A 254 -9.35 2.76 -18.86
N LEU A 255 -10.41 2.47 -18.10
CA LEU A 255 -11.70 3.17 -18.25
C LEU A 255 -11.61 4.65 -17.89
N ALA A 256 -10.80 4.99 -16.89
CA ALA A 256 -10.54 6.38 -16.53
C ALA A 256 -9.86 7.14 -17.69
N TRP A 257 -8.89 6.51 -18.37
CA TRP A 257 -8.28 7.10 -19.57
C TRP A 257 -9.24 7.18 -20.77
N TYR A 258 -10.04 6.14 -20.98
CA TYR A 258 -11.09 6.21 -22.00
C TYR A 258 -12.00 7.43 -21.79
N TRP A 259 -12.43 7.66 -20.52
CA TRP A 259 -13.24 8.84 -20.20
C TRP A 259 -12.46 10.16 -20.36
N ALA A 260 -11.20 10.20 -19.90
CA ALA A 260 -10.35 11.38 -20.06
C ALA A 260 -10.21 11.81 -21.52
N PHE A 261 -10.03 10.84 -22.42
CA PHE A 261 -9.92 11.10 -23.86
C PHE A 261 -11.24 11.41 -24.55
N ALA A 262 -12.36 10.93 -24.02
CA ALA A 262 -13.69 11.23 -24.57
C ALA A 262 -14.15 12.68 -24.26
N VAL A 263 -13.53 13.36 -23.28
CA VAL A 263 -13.86 14.73 -22.91
C VAL A 263 -12.81 15.77 -23.32
N LEU A 264 -11.76 15.35 -24.07
CA LEU A 264 -10.82 16.25 -24.75
C LEU A 264 -11.45 16.85 -25.98
#